data_86f1858b0da1ad03ae60abd1177ae84b
#
_entry.id   86f1858b0da1ad03ae60abd1177ae84b
#
_cell.length_a   1.000
_cell.length_b   1.000
_cell.length_c   1.000
_cell.angle_alpha   90.00
_cell.angle_beta   90.00
_cell.angle_gamma   90.00
#
_symmetry.space_group_name_H-M   'P 1'
#
loop_
_entity.id
_entity.type
_entity.pdbx_description
1 polymer ?
#
loop_
_entity_poly.entity_id
_entity_poly.type
_entity_poly.pdbx_seq_one_letter_code
_entity_poly.pdbx_strand_id
1 'polypeptide(L)'
;MKKIIIFFLIIMAVTGNSEIIKEKKILRKETMELILVCHEKIQSDFENVDLSPSGIEAVKQLVEKMKKNYSFDIAYTSNLKFANRTLNYILEAMNELEISINKSETLNTITRKDLEGKNVFKSLKSYWKSDISKNLKEGKNVLIVTDEDTIRILIKYLLDMSDRDIQNVYIPIDNTFYFEVDKNLEVIRAEFPIPPKFPERIDEF
;
A
#
# COMPACT_ATOMS: atom_id res chain seq x y z
N MET A 1 16.63 -3.39 -21.27
CA MET A 1 15.59 -2.36 -21.51
C MET A 1 14.27 -3.08 -21.77
N LYS A 2 13.47 -3.29 -20.72
CA LYS A 2 12.12 -3.87 -20.83
C LYS A 2 11.19 -2.73 -21.24
N LYS A 3 10.52 -2.87 -22.40
CA LYS A 3 9.52 -1.92 -22.89
C LYS A 3 8.26 -2.04 -22.04
N ILE A 4 7.92 -0.99 -21.29
CA ILE A 4 6.61 -0.84 -20.68
C ILE A 4 5.64 -0.55 -21.82
N ILE A 5 4.80 -1.52 -22.16
CA ILE A 5 3.71 -1.34 -23.14
C ILE A 5 2.54 -0.74 -22.36
N ILE A 6 2.38 0.57 -22.47
CA ILE A 6 1.19 1.27 -21.98
C ILE A 6 0.10 1.03 -23.05
N PHE A 7 -0.84 0.13 -22.72
CA PHE A 7 -2.07 -0.01 -23.51
C PHE A 7 -3.05 1.10 -23.10
N PHE A 8 -3.15 2.14 -23.92
CA PHE A 8 -4.29 3.06 -23.89
C PHE A 8 -5.47 2.37 -24.58
N LEU A 9 -6.45 1.90 -23.80
CA LEU A 9 -7.74 1.49 -24.32
C LEU A 9 -8.68 2.70 -24.29
N ILE A 10 -8.84 3.35 -25.44
CA ILE A 10 -9.96 4.25 -25.69
C ILE A 10 -11.19 3.36 -25.93
N ILE A 11 -12.09 3.32 -24.95
CA ILE A 11 -13.38 2.63 -25.12
C ILE A 11 -14.38 3.65 -25.64
N MET A 12 -14.76 3.49 -26.90
CA MET A 12 -15.96 4.12 -27.45
C MET A 12 -17.20 3.51 -26.77
N ALA A 13 -17.97 4.36 -26.13
CA ALA A 13 -19.26 3.99 -25.58
C ALA A 13 -20.25 3.73 -26.71
N VAL A 14 -20.71 2.48 -26.84
CA VAL A 14 -22.10 2.13 -27.23
C VAL A 14 -22.28 0.61 -27.06
N THR A 15 -23.36 0.24 -26.34
CA THR A 15 -24.01 -1.07 -26.19
C THR A 15 -23.40 -2.09 -25.19
N GLY A 16 -24.15 -2.35 -24.13
CA GLY A 16 -24.09 -3.62 -23.39
C GLY A 16 -23.42 -3.60 -22.02
N ASN A 17 -24.10 -3.04 -21.01
CA ASN A 17 -23.67 -3.11 -19.60
C ASN A 17 -23.29 -4.51 -19.10
N SER A 18 -23.78 -5.59 -19.74
CA SER A 18 -23.51 -6.97 -19.32
C SER A 18 -22.16 -7.52 -19.79
N GLU A 19 -21.67 -7.11 -20.98
CA GLU A 19 -20.36 -7.55 -21.48
C GLU A 19 -19.22 -6.81 -20.78
N ILE A 20 -19.38 -5.51 -20.56
CA ILE A 20 -18.40 -4.71 -19.81
C ILE A 20 -18.24 -5.23 -18.36
N ILE A 21 -19.35 -5.65 -17.74
CA ILE A 21 -19.32 -6.23 -16.41
C ILE A 21 -18.65 -7.64 -16.43
N LYS A 22 -18.89 -8.43 -17.47
CA LYS A 22 -18.22 -9.73 -17.66
C LYS A 22 -16.74 -9.57 -17.97
N GLU A 23 -16.36 -8.64 -18.84
CA GLU A 23 -14.95 -8.35 -19.13
C GLU A 23 -14.21 -7.80 -17.87
N LYS A 24 -14.80 -6.87 -17.13
CA LYS A 24 -14.25 -6.42 -15.84
C LYS A 24 -14.14 -7.58 -14.82
N LYS A 25 -15.07 -8.52 -14.82
CA LYS A 25 -15.03 -9.69 -13.93
C LYS A 25 -14.00 -10.72 -14.38
N ILE A 26 -13.75 -10.85 -15.69
CA ILE A 26 -12.70 -11.72 -16.27
C ILE A 26 -11.33 -11.09 -16.04
N LEU A 27 -11.16 -9.79 -16.26
CA LEU A 27 -9.92 -9.05 -15.98
C LEU A 27 -9.58 -9.06 -14.46
N ARG A 28 -10.59 -8.89 -13.57
CA ARG A 28 -10.40 -9.03 -12.12
C ARG A 28 -9.95 -10.43 -11.67
N LYS A 29 -10.11 -11.45 -12.51
CA LYS A 29 -9.64 -12.81 -12.21
C LYS A 29 -8.17 -13.03 -12.58
N GLU A 30 -7.54 -12.10 -13.29
CA GLU A 30 -6.15 -12.21 -13.74
C GLU A 30 -5.19 -11.27 -13.01
N THR A 31 -5.72 -10.27 -12.30
CA THR A 31 -4.93 -9.29 -11.57
C THR A 31 -5.40 -9.17 -10.12
N MET A 32 -4.49 -8.85 -9.22
CA MET A 32 -4.73 -8.64 -7.79
C MET A 32 -4.29 -7.24 -7.40
N GLU A 33 -5.00 -6.69 -6.41
CA GLU A 33 -4.70 -5.36 -5.87
C GLU A 33 -3.87 -5.50 -4.58
N LEU A 34 -2.80 -4.75 -4.49
CA LEU A 34 -2.00 -4.57 -3.30
C LEU A 34 -2.02 -3.09 -2.92
N ILE A 35 -2.57 -2.81 -1.75
CA ILE A 35 -2.64 -1.44 -1.21
C ILE A 35 -1.72 -1.34 -0.01
N LEU A 36 -0.81 -0.37 -0.03
CA LEU A 36 0.01 -0.03 1.12
C LEU A 36 -0.50 1.27 1.74
N VAL A 37 -0.62 1.29 3.05
CA VAL A 37 -1.03 2.46 3.85
C VAL A 37 0.03 2.74 4.90
N CYS A 38 0.51 3.99 4.92
CA CYS A 38 1.41 4.47 5.95
C CYS A 38 0.60 4.92 7.18
N HIS A 39 0.85 4.31 8.34
CA HIS A 39 0.31 4.81 9.60
C HIS A 39 1.12 6.02 10.11
N GLU A 40 0.53 6.79 11.02
CA GLU A 40 1.22 7.91 11.69
C GLU A 40 2.53 7.45 12.33
N LYS A 41 3.61 8.22 12.13
CA LYS A 41 4.89 7.97 12.79
C LYS A 41 4.84 8.50 14.22
N ILE A 42 4.78 7.61 15.18
CA ILE A 42 4.83 7.96 16.60
C ILE A 42 6.28 7.84 17.04
N GLN A 43 6.87 8.97 17.50
CA GLN A 43 8.22 9.00 18.09
C GLN A 43 8.19 8.43 19.52
N SER A 44 7.97 7.15 19.65
CA SER A 44 7.91 6.48 20.93
C SER A 44 8.40 5.05 20.80
N ASP A 45 9.30 4.65 21.68
CA ASP A 45 9.75 3.27 21.81
C ASP A 45 8.71 2.35 22.51
N PHE A 46 7.51 2.87 22.77
CA PHE A 46 6.46 2.15 23.49
C PHE A 46 5.47 1.48 22.53
N GLU A 47 5.39 0.16 22.59
CA GLU A 47 4.45 -0.66 21.80
C GLU A 47 2.97 -0.32 22.03
N ASN A 48 2.65 0.31 23.16
CA ASN A 48 1.27 0.59 23.62
C ASN A 48 0.77 2.01 23.33
N VAL A 49 1.47 2.79 22.51
CA VAL A 49 1.00 4.13 22.14
C VAL A 49 -0.14 4.04 21.14
N ASP A 50 -1.21 4.82 21.37
CA ASP A 50 -2.35 4.88 20.47
C ASP A 50 -2.17 6.01 19.44
N LEU A 51 -3.03 6.03 18.41
CA LEU A 51 -3.04 7.12 17.43
C LEU A 51 -3.31 8.46 18.11
N SER A 52 -2.65 9.49 17.62
CA SER A 52 -2.97 10.86 18.00
C SER A 52 -4.34 11.29 17.46
N PRO A 53 -4.98 12.34 18.00
CA PRO A 53 -6.21 12.89 17.44
C PRO A 53 -6.07 13.29 15.96
N SER A 54 -4.92 13.83 15.56
CA SER A 54 -4.60 14.14 14.15
C SER A 54 -4.45 12.89 13.31
N GLY A 55 -3.82 11.83 13.82
CA GLY A 55 -3.71 10.55 13.15
C GLY A 55 -5.07 9.89 12.91
N ILE A 56 -5.98 9.96 13.88
CA ILE A 56 -7.36 9.48 13.73
C ILE A 56 -8.08 10.23 12.59
N GLU A 57 -7.95 11.56 12.56
CA GLU A 57 -8.58 12.37 11.51
C GLU A 57 -7.99 12.07 10.11
N ALA A 58 -6.67 11.90 10.02
CA ALA A 58 -6.01 11.51 8.77
C ALA A 58 -6.52 10.15 8.26
N VAL A 59 -6.68 9.16 9.15
CA VAL A 59 -7.24 7.84 8.77
C VAL A 59 -8.68 7.97 8.29
N LYS A 60 -9.52 8.79 8.93
CA LYS A 60 -10.90 9.01 8.49
C LYS A 60 -10.96 9.59 7.07
N GLN A 61 -10.13 10.59 6.78
CA GLN A 61 -10.05 11.18 5.44
C GLN A 61 -9.54 10.19 4.40
N LEU A 62 -8.57 9.36 4.77
CA LEU A 62 -8.06 8.28 3.93
C LEU A 62 -9.17 7.30 3.57
N VAL A 63 -9.94 6.84 4.54
CA VAL A 63 -11.01 5.85 4.34
C VAL A 63 -12.10 6.36 3.40
N GLU A 64 -12.46 7.66 3.46
CA GLU A 64 -13.43 8.24 2.53
C GLU A 64 -12.99 8.12 1.05
N LYS A 65 -11.68 8.11 0.81
CA LYS A 65 -11.10 7.87 -0.53
C LYS A 65 -11.08 6.38 -0.86
N MET A 66 -10.81 5.51 0.13
CA MET A 66 -10.62 4.06 -0.07
C MET A 66 -11.92 3.31 -0.32
N LYS A 67 -12.97 3.57 0.45
CA LYS A 67 -14.22 2.78 0.46
C LYS A 67 -14.96 2.71 -0.86
N LYS A 68 -14.68 3.65 -1.79
CA LYS A 68 -15.31 3.68 -3.10
C LYS A 68 -14.52 2.90 -4.16
N ASN A 69 -13.25 2.63 -3.88
CA ASN A 69 -12.31 2.18 -4.90
C ASN A 69 -11.73 0.80 -4.63
N TYR A 70 -11.68 0.37 -3.37
CA TYR A 70 -10.97 -0.85 -2.97
C TYR A 70 -11.85 -1.81 -2.19
N SER A 71 -11.47 -3.09 -2.22
CA SER A 71 -11.98 -4.15 -1.35
C SER A 71 -10.86 -5.16 -1.09
N PHE A 72 -10.83 -5.76 0.10
CA PHE A 72 -9.74 -6.61 0.54
C PHE A 72 -10.21 -8.00 0.94
N ASP A 73 -9.40 -9.02 0.67
CA ASP A 73 -9.61 -10.39 1.10
C ASP A 73 -8.77 -10.73 2.33
N ILE A 74 -7.67 -10.00 2.53
CA ILE A 74 -6.75 -10.19 3.66
C ILE A 74 -6.00 -8.89 3.95
N ALA A 75 -5.72 -8.66 5.23
CA ALA A 75 -4.91 -7.52 5.67
C ALA A 75 -3.67 -7.97 6.46
N TYR A 76 -2.63 -7.16 6.36
CA TYR A 76 -1.36 -7.30 7.08
C TYR A 76 -1.05 -6.04 7.86
N THR A 77 -0.53 -6.19 9.07
CA THR A 77 -0.10 -5.06 9.89
C THR A 77 1.02 -5.47 10.86
N SER A 78 1.62 -4.50 11.52
CA SER A 78 2.57 -4.73 12.60
C SER A 78 1.88 -5.12 13.91
N ASN A 79 2.66 -5.51 14.92
CA ASN A 79 2.14 -5.77 16.27
C ASN A 79 1.85 -4.47 17.06
N LEU A 80 2.27 -3.31 16.56
CA LEU A 80 2.14 -2.03 17.23
C LEU A 80 0.69 -1.58 17.34
N LYS A 81 0.31 -1.00 18.48
CA LYS A 81 -1.06 -0.62 18.78
C LYS A 81 -1.62 0.39 17.77
N PHE A 82 -0.88 1.43 17.44
CA PHE A 82 -1.31 2.45 16.50
C PHE A 82 -1.49 1.93 15.07
N ALA A 83 -0.64 0.98 14.62
CA ALA A 83 -0.82 0.33 13.32
C ALA A 83 -2.10 -0.51 13.27
N ASN A 84 -2.37 -1.27 14.36
CA ASN A 84 -3.61 -2.03 14.49
C ASN A 84 -4.84 -1.11 14.55
N ARG A 85 -4.74 0.05 15.21
CA ARG A 85 -5.84 1.03 15.25
C ARG A 85 -6.11 1.62 13.87
N THR A 86 -5.07 1.98 13.13
CA THR A 86 -5.20 2.43 11.74
C THR A 86 -5.94 1.39 10.89
N LEU A 87 -5.49 0.13 10.95
CA LEU A 87 -6.12 -0.96 10.21
C LEU A 87 -7.59 -1.13 10.61
N ASN A 88 -7.90 -1.15 11.91
CA ASN A 88 -9.27 -1.32 12.39
C ASN A 88 -10.19 -0.20 11.90
N TYR A 89 -9.77 1.07 11.96
CA TYR A 89 -10.55 2.18 11.41
C TYR A 89 -10.84 2.01 9.91
N ILE A 90 -9.85 1.52 9.15
CA ILE A 90 -10.03 1.25 7.71
C ILE A 90 -11.09 0.15 7.52
N LEU A 91 -10.93 -0.99 8.18
CA LEU A 91 -11.82 -2.15 8.00
C LEU A 91 -13.25 -1.88 8.49
N GLU A 92 -13.40 -1.19 9.65
CA GLU A 92 -14.70 -0.78 10.16
C GLU A 92 -15.46 0.11 9.17
N ALA A 93 -14.80 1.14 8.66
CA ALA A 93 -15.44 2.09 7.75
C ALA A 93 -15.69 1.52 6.35
N MET A 94 -14.95 0.48 5.95
CA MET A 94 -15.17 -0.27 4.71
C MET A 94 -16.17 -1.41 4.88
N ASN A 95 -16.62 -1.70 6.11
CA ASN A 95 -17.48 -2.84 6.47
C ASN A 95 -16.85 -4.20 6.09
N GLU A 96 -15.53 -4.31 6.29
CA GLU A 96 -14.71 -5.50 5.96
C GLU A 96 -14.12 -6.15 7.23
N LEU A 97 -14.91 -6.25 8.30
CA LEU A 97 -14.47 -6.78 9.61
C LEU A 97 -14.20 -8.29 9.62
N GLU A 98 -14.72 -9.01 8.64
CA GLU A 98 -14.64 -10.48 8.57
C GLU A 98 -13.38 -11.00 7.86
N ILE A 99 -12.54 -10.11 7.30
CA ILE A 99 -11.33 -10.54 6.60
C ILE A 99 -10.25 -11.03 7.58
N SER A 100 -9.39 -11.91 7.11
CA SER A 100 -8.24 -12.37 7.89
C SER A 100 -7.21 -11.26 8.09
N ILE A 101 -6.74 -11.09 9.33
CA ILE A 101 -5.68 -10.12 9.66
C ILE A 101 -4.44 -10.88 10.12
N ASN A 102 -3.33 -10.68 9.42
CA ASN A 102 -2.01 -11.21 9.76
C ASN A 102 -1.15 -10.12 10.39
N LYS A 103 -0.70 -10.36 11.63
CA LYS A 103 0.20 -9.45 12.35
C LYS A 103 1.62 -10.01 12.34
N SER A 104 2.61 -9.17 12.08
CA SER A 104 4.00 -9.58 12.04
C SER A 104 4.93 -8.50 12.56
N GLU A 105 5.89 -8.91 13.39
CA GLU A 105 7.00 -8.04 13.82
C GLU A 105 7.85 -7.55 12.64
N THR A 106 7.87 -8.29 11.54
CA THR A 106 8.57 -7.89 10.31
C THR A 106 8.00 -6.60 9.71
N LEU A 107 6.75 -6.24 10.07
CA LEU A 107 6.08 -5.00 9.67
C LEU A 107 6.11 -3.93 10.77
N ASN A 108 6.84 -4.14 11.87
CA ASN A 108 7.03 -3.13 12.90
C ASN A 108 7.93 -2.00 12.37
N THR A 109 7.82 -0.84 13.01
CA THR A 109 8.64 0.33 12.66
C THR A 109 10.13 -0.02 12.63
N ILE A 110 10.75 0.27 11.49
CA ILE A 110 12.16 0.06 11.27
C ILE A 110 12.92 1.24 11.87
N THR A 111 13.89 0.97 12.75
CA THR A 111 14.76 2.01 13.29
C THR A 111 15.96 2.25 12.37
N ARG A 112 16.60 3.44 12.48
CA ARG A 112 17.83 3.74 11.73
C ARG A 112 18.92 2.68 11.91
N LYS A 113 19.03 2.11 13.10
CA LYS A 113 19.99 1.03 13.39
C LYS A 113 19.65 -0.25 12.60
N ASP A 114 18.38 -0.51 12.40
CA ASP A 114 17.92 -1.66 11.65
C ASP A 114 18.19 -1.49 10.15
N LEU A 115 18.11 -0.27 9.62
CA LEU A 115 18.43 0.05 8.22
C LEU A 115 19.92 -0.14 7.89
N GLU A 116 20.81 0.09 8.85
CA GLU A 116 22.24 -0.17 8.71
C GLU A 116 22.57 -1.68 8.71
N GLY A 117 21.67 -2.51 9.30
CA GLY A 117 21.74 -3.95 9.28
C GLY A 117 21.04 -4.55 8.05
N LYS A 118 21.79 -5.23 7.17
CA LYS A 118 21.27 -5.97 5.99
C LYS A 118 20.13 -6.98 6.30
N ASN A 119 19.79 -7.15 7.59
CA ASN A 119 18.84 -8.15 8.08
C ASN A 119 17.38 -7.75 7.82
N VAL A 120 17.01 -6.46 7.91
CA VAL A 120 15.62 -5.99 7.74
C VAL A 120 15.12 -6.25 6.33
N PHE A 121 15.88 -5.84 5.32
CA PHE A 121 15.54 -6.10 3.92
C PHE A 121 15.38 -7.59 3.65
N LYS A 122 16.28 -8.42 4.21
CA LYS A 122 16.22 -9.88 4.07
C LYS A 122 15.00 -10.48 4.76
N SER A 123 14.66 -10.03 5.97
CA SER A 123 13.47 -10.47 6.71
C SER A 123 12.19 -10.10 5.96
N LEU A 124 12.06 -8.85 5.55
CA LEU A 124 10.88 -8.38 4.82
C LEU A 124 10.71 -9.10 3.49
N LYS A 125 11.80 -9.31 2.73
CA LYS A 125 11.80 -10.09 1.49
C LYS A 125 11.42 -11.55 1.73
N SER A 126 11.87 -12.14 2.85
CA SER A 126 11.49 -13.51 3.22
C SER A 126 10.00 -13.58 3.54
N TYR A 127 9.48 -12.66 4.35
CA TYR A 127 8.08 -12.58 4.74
C TYR A 127 7.18 -12.32 3.52
N TRP A 128 7.57 -11.42 2.63
CA TRP A 128 6.90 -11.23 1.34
C TRP A 128 6.75 -12.55 0.58
N LYS A 129 7.84 -13.30 0.44
CA LYS A 129 7.84 -14.57 -0.32
C LYS A 129 7.09 -15.70 0.37
N SER A 130 7.17 -15.78 1.70
CA SER A 130 6.57 -16.89 2.46
C SER A 130 5.08 -16.74 2.70
N ASP A 131 4.56 -15.49 2.71
CA ASP A 131 3.20 -15.19 3.14
C ASP A 131 2.48 -14.25 2.17
N ILE A 132 2.86 -12.97 2.09
CA ILE A 132 2.11 -11.96 1.34
C ILE A 132 1.93 -12.35 -0.14
N SER A 133 3.01 -12.74 -0.80
CA SER A 133 2.99 -13.10 -2.22
C SER A 133 2.16 -14.36 -2.50
N LYS A 134 2.02 -15.27 -1.54
CA LYS A 134 1.15 -16.45 -1.69
C LYS A 134 -0.32 -16.05 -1.76
N ASN A 135 -0.76 -15.16 -0.88
CA ASN A 135 -2.14 -14.69 -0.88
C ASN A 135 -2.47 -13.92 -2.16
N LEU A 136 -1.55 -13.08 -2.68
CA LEU A 136 -1.71 -12.47 -3.99
C LEU A 136 -1.82 -13.52 -5.11
N LYS A 137 -0.96 -14.56 -5.12
CA LYS A 137 -1.02 -15.65 -6.11
C LYS A 137 -2.30 -16.49 -6.02
N GLU A 138 -2.94 -16.53 -4.86
CA GLU A 138 -4.27 -17.15 -4.66
C GLU A 138 -5.41 -16.26 -5.18
N GLY A 139 -5.10 -15.10 -5.75
CA GLY A 139 -6.10 -14.18 -6.31
C GLY A 139 -6.72 -13.22 -5.29
N LYS A 140 -6.10 -13.06 -4.11
CA LYS A 140 -6.58 -12.20 -3.04
C LYS A 140 -6.09 -10.76 -3.21
N ASN A 141 -6.98 -9.80 -2.96
CA ASN A 141 -6.62 -8.41 -2.78
C ASN A 141 -6.06 -8.18 -1.37
N VAL A 142 -4.93 -7.51 -1.28
CA VAL A 142 -4.14 -7.40 -0.06
C VAL A 142 -4.03 -5.95 0.40
N LEU A 143 -4.35 -5.70 1.67
CA LEU A 143 -4.05 -4.45 2.37
C LEU A 143 -2.84 -4.65 3.29
N ILE A 144 -1.87 -3.73 3.25
CA ILE A 144 -0.75 -3.68 4.22
C ILE A 144 -0.74 -2.32 4.90
N VAL A 145 -0.85 -2.32 6.23
CA VAL A 145 -0.72 -1.10 7.06
C VAL A 145 0.58 -1.20 7.84
N THR A 146 1.54 -0.31 7.54
CA THR A 146 2.88 -0.33 8.13
C THR A 146 3.51 1.07 8.14
N ASP A 147 4.77 1.19 8.54
CA ASP A 147 5.52 2.46 8.58
C ASP A 147 6.11 2.86 7.23
N GLU A 148 6.57 4.11 7.16
CA GLU A 148 7.17 4.73 5.97
C GLU A 148 8.36 3.92 5.43
N ASP A 149 9.28 3.49 6.31
CA ASP A 149 10.53 2.83 5.90
C ASP A 149 10.24 1.42 5.35
N THR A 150 9.30 0.70 5.95
CA THR A 150 8.83 -0.60 5.44
C THR A 150 8.15 -0.45 4.09
N ILE A 151 7.28 0.57 3.91
CA ILE A 151 6.66 0.88 2.60
C ILE A 151 7.73 1.17 1.57
N ARG A 152 8.73 1.96 1.91
CA ARG A 152 9.86 2.31 1.04
C ARG A 152 10.60 1.08 0.55
N ILE A 153 10.87 0.11 1.45
CA ILE A 153 11.52 -1.16 1.09
C ILE A 153 10.60 -2.01 0.19
N LEU A 154 9.30 -2.07 0.47
CA LEU A 154 8.34 -2.81 -0.36
C LEU A 154 8.26 -2.23 -1.77
N ILE A 155 8.14 -0.91 -1.90
CA ILE A 155 8.11 -0.22 -3.20
C ILE A 155 9.39 -0.50 -3.99
N LYS A 156 10.56 -0.35 -3.33
CA LYS A 156 11.84 -0.66 -3.95
C LYS A 156 11.90 -2.08 -4.50
N TYR A 157 11.41 -3.04 -3.70
CA TYR A 157 11.40 -4.45 -4.10
C TYR A 157 10.43 -4.74 -5.24
N LEU A 158 9.22 -4.17 -5.19
CA LEU A 158 8.18 -4.38 -6.19
C LEU A 158 8.54 -3.80 -7.56
N LEU A 159 9.19 -2.64 -7.57
CA LEU A 159 9.51 -1.90 -8.80
C LEU A 159 10.98 -2.02 -9.22
N ASP A 160 11.79 -2.82 -8.52
CA ASP A 160 13.24 -2.95 -8.76
C ASP A 160 13.95 -1.58 -8.84
N MET A 161 13.61 -0.68 -7.92
CA MET A 161 14.14 0.68 -7.90
C MET A 161 15.55 0.73 -7.34
N SER A 162 16.36 1.68 -7.81
CA SER A 162 17.66 1.95 -7.24
C SER A 162 17.57 2.57 -5.84
N ASP A 163 18.65 2.48 -5.05
CA ASP A 163 18.74 3.14 -3.73
C ASP A 163 18.59 4.67 -3.82
N ARG A 164 19.00 5.25 -4.94
CA ARG A 164 18.86 6.69 -5.20
C ARG A 164 17.42 7.08 -5.49
N ASP A 165 16.74 6.33 -6.35
CA ASP A 165 15.40 6.69 -6.82
C ASP A 165 14.35 6.51 -5.73
N ILE A 166 14.46 5.43 -4.93
CA ILE A 166 13.52 5.16 -3.84
C ILE A 166 13.54 6.23 -2.75
N GLN A 167 14.65 6.91 -2.52
CA GLN A 167 14.73 7.98 -1.52
C GLN A 167 13.90 9.21 -1.90
N ASN A 168 13.60 9.39 -3.18
CA ASN A 168 12.81 10.50 -3.70
C ASN A 168 11.29 10.20 -3.70
N VAL A 169 10.87 8.99 -3.34
CA VAL A 169 9.45 8.65 -3.26
C VAL A 169 8.84 9.33 -2.03
N TYR A 170 7.82 10.15 -2.28
CA TYR A 170 7.04 10.81 -1.22
C TYR A 170 6.06 9.83 -0.61
N ILE A 171 6.10 9.64 0.72
CA ILE A 171 5.27 8.69 1.47
C ILE A 171 4.48 9.43 2.56
N PRO A 172 3.29 9.94 2.27
CA PRO A 172 2.43 10.59 3.25
C PRO A 172 1.61 9.58 4.04
N ILE A 173 1.20 9.98 5.25
CA ILE A 173 0.36 9.18 6.15
C ILE A 173 -1.13 9.16 5.78
N ASP A 174 -1.57 10.00 4.87
CA ASP A 174 -2.98 10.22 4.51
C ASP A 174 -3.34 9.72 3.11
N ASN A 175 -2.53 8.82 2.56
CA ASN A 175 -2.71 8.30 1.21
C ASN A 175 -2.39 6.81 1.11
N THR A 176 -2.83 6.24 -0.01
CA THR A 176 -2.56 4.85 -0.39
C THR A 176 -1.51 4.79 -1.48
N PHE A 177 -0.73 3.72 -1.47
CA PHE A 177 0.06 3.27 -2.60
C PHE A 177 -0.65 2.08 -3.22
N TYR A 178 -1.07 2.23 -4.45
CA TYR A 178 -1.79 1.20 -5.19
C TYR A 178 -0.85 0.46 -6.13
N PHE A 179 -0.97 -0.85 -6.13
CA PHE A 179 -0.32 -1.74 -7.09
C PHE A 179 -1.33 -2.75 -7.62
N GLU A 180 -1.37 -2.87 -8.93
CA GLU A 180 -2.03 -3.97 -9.62
C GLU A 180 -0.96 -4.94 -10.10
N VAL A 181 -1.06 -6.19 -9.71
CA VAL A 181 -0.08 -7.23 -10.03
C VAL A 181 -0.74 -8.38 -10.77
N ASP A 182 0.00 -9.00 -11.66
CA ASP A 182 -0.43 -10.23 -12.35
C ASP A 182 -0.14 -11.49 -11.51
N LYS A 183 -0.47 -12.66 -12.06
CA LYS A 183 -0.23 -13.97 -11.42
C LYS A 183 1.24 -14.30 -11.17
N ASN A 184 2.15 -13.64 -11.88
CA ASN A 184 3.60 -13.76 -11.69
C ASN A 184 4.12 -12.75 -10.67
N LEU A 185 3.22 -11.89 -10.13
CA LEU A 185 3.53 -10.75 -9.25
C LEU A 185 4.34 -9.65 -9.97
N GLU A 186 4.23 -9.57 -11.30
CA GLU A 186 4.75 -8.43 -12.03
C GLU A 186 3.77 -7.25 -11.87
N VAL A 187 4.31 -6.08 -11.56
CA VAL A 187 3.50 -4.87 -11.41
C VAL A 187 3.04 -4.38 -12.78
N ILE A 188 1.72 -4.40 -13.00
CA ILE A 188 1.08 -3.93 -14.23
C ILE A 188 0.80 -2.44 -14.14
N ARG A 189 0.34 -1.99 -12.97
CA ARG A 189 -0.01 -0.60 -12.69
C ARG A 189 0.40 -0.24 -11.26
N ALA A 190 0.90 0.98 -11.10
CA ALA A 190 1.18 1.56 -9.79
C ALA A 190 0.71 3.00 -9.75
N GLU A 191 0.10 3.41 -8.63
CA GLU A 191 -0.32 4.78 -8.36
C GLU A 191 0.29 5.24 -7.03
N PHE A 192 0.91 6.41 -7.07
CA PHE A 192 1.60 7.02 -5.95
C PHE A 192 0.94 8.33 -5.56
N PRO A 193 0.97 8.69 -4.26
CA PRO A 193 0.61 10.02 -3.82
C PRO A 193 1.44 11.09 -4.52
N ILE A 194 0.78 12.16 -4.95
CA ILE A 194 1.45 13.30 -5.55
C ILE A 194 1.91 14.23 -4.42
N PRO A 195 3.21 14.60 -4.36
CA PRO A 195 3.67 15.57 -3.37
C PRO A 195 2.94 16.91 -3.54
N PRO A 196 2.68 17.64 -2.44
CA PRO A 196 2.07 18.96 -2.52
C PRO A 196 2.95 19.87 -3.38
N LYS A 197 2.30 20.65 -4.26
CA LYS A 197 3.02 21.72 -4.98
C LYS A 197 3.40 22.77 -3.94
N PHE A 198 4.69 22.97 -3.72
CA PHE A 198 5.15 24.12 -2.97
C PHE A 198 4.87 25.37 -3.83
N PRO A 199 4.34 26.47 -3.24
CA PRO A 199 4.27 27.72 -3.95
C PRO A 199 5.69 28.06 -4.43
N GLU A 200 5.79 28.44 -5.72
CA GLU A 200 7.06 28.94 -6.25
C GLU A 200 7.55 30.04 -5.31
N ARG A 201 8.80 29.94 -4.84
CA ARG A 201 9.41 31.05 -4.11
C ARG A 201 9.33 32.25 -5.03
N ILE A 202 8.53 33.23 -4.67
CA ILE A 202 8.63 34.54 -5.24
C ILE A 202 9.96 35.07 -4.67
N ASP A 203 11.04 34.99 -5.45
CA ASP A 203 12.27 35.67 -5.12
C ASP A 203 11.96 37.17 -5.24
N GLU A 204 11.54 37.76 -4.13
CA GLU A 204 11.50 39.23 -3.98
C GLU A 204 12.96 39.69 -3.89
N PHE A 205 13.43 40.27 -4.98
CA PHE A 205 14.68 41.05 -5.05
C PHE A 205 14.51 42.41 -4.36
#